data_fdf5743de984b950ae0195ea70e03d9f
#
_entry.id   fdf5743de984b950ae0195ea70e03d9f
#
_cell.length_a   1.000
_cell.length_b   1.000
_cell.length_c   1.000
_cell.angle_alpha   90.00
_cell.angle_beta   90.00
_cell.angle_gamma   90.00
#
_symmetry.space_group_name_H-M   'P 1'
#
loop_
_entity.id
_entity.type
_entity.pdbx_description
1 polymer ?
#
loop_
_entity_poly.entity_id
_entity_poly.type
_entity_poly.pdbx_seq_one_letter_code
_entity_poly.pdbx_strand_id
1 'polypeptide(L)'
;MMFATKRGTRDVYGETLAELGHQDPSIVVLTADLAGSTKTSIFAAEHPDRFYNMGVAEANMIGTAAGFALSGFRPFVSTFAMFATGKAWEQIRQVVAYPKTPVRIVATHAGLTVGEDGASHQMLEDIGNMRVLPNMSIIAPSDAIEAAGAIRFVAAYDDGPVYVRLARAPFPVIHDEGHTFEFGKAEILAQGTDVTIAACGLMVSVALEAHEVLAGDGIAAEVVNVSSIKPLDRETLLTSARKTGVVVTAEEHQIVNGLGSAICELLSEELPTLVVRVGVDDRFGQSGNADALLAHYGLDVDGLIAATKHALSKANG
;
A
#
# COMPACT_ATOMS: atom_id res chain seq x y z
N MET A 1 2.62 4.77 -23.50
CA MET A 1 2.90 4.25 -22.16
C MET A 1 4.19 4.90 -21.66
N MET A 2 4.12 5.62 -20.59
CA MET A 2 5.26 6.33 -19.98
C MET A 2 6.32 5.34 -19.43
N PHE A 3 5.88 4.19 -18.93
CA PHE A 3 6.73 3.19 -18.29
C PHE A 3 6.95 1.96 -19.19
N ALA A 4 8.22 1.59 -19.40
CA ALA A 4 8.61 0.49 -20.29
C ALA A 4 8.45 -0.90 -19.64
N THR A 5 8.48 -1.00 -18.33
CA THR A 5 8.54 -2.26 -17.58
C THR A 5 7.45 -2.33 -16.51
N LYS A 6 6.84 -3.51 -16.37
CA LYS A 6 5.96 -3.82 -15.22
C LYS A 6 6.56 -5.00 -14.44
N ARG A 7 6.48 -4.93 -13.10
CA ARG A 7 6.94 -6.01 -12.20
C ARG A 7 5.98 -6.17 -11.02
N GLY A 8 5.73 -7.40 -10.59
CA GLY A 8 4.86 -7.68 -9.45
C GLY A 8 5.52 -7.33 -8.12
N THR A 9 4.85 -6.55 -7.30
CA THR A 9 5.31 -6.22 -5.94
C THR A 9 5.42 -7.48 -5.06
N ARG A 10 4.51 -8.46 -5.24
CA ARG A 10 4.58 -9.77 -4.56
C ARG A 10 5.73 -10.65 -5.04
N ASP A 11 6.12 -10.56 -6.33
CA ASP A 11 7.23 -11.36 -6.86
C ASP A 11 8.54 -10.92 -6.22
N VAL A 12 8.77 -9.61 -6.20
CA VAL A 12 9.93 -9.00 -5.53
C VAL A 12 9.92 -9.26 -4.02
N TYR A 13 8.74 -9.26 -3.40
CA TYR A 13 8.62 -9.63 -1.98
C TYR A 13 9.19 -11.03 -1.73
N GLY A 14 8.76 -12.05 -2.49
CA GLY A 14 9.25 -13.42 -2.33
C GLY A 14 10.76 -13.56 -2.51
N GLU A 15 11.30 -12.90 -3.56
CA GLU A 15 12.74 -12.88 -3.86
C GLU A 15 13.55 -12.19 -2.74
N THR A 16 13.13 -10.99 -2.33
CA THR A 16 13.79 -10.22 -1.26
C THR A 16 13.74 -10.95 0.09
N LEU A 17 12.61 -11.58 0.39
CA LEU A 17 12.44 -12.32 1.65
C LEU A 17 13.38 -13.55 1.70
N ALA A 18 13.53 -14.28 0.60
CA ALA A 18 14.46 -15.41 0.52
C ALA A 18 15.92 -14.94 0.69
N GLU A 19 16.31 -13.84 0.02
CA GLU A 19 17.62 -13.23 0.20
C GLU A 19 17.91 -12.84 1.67
N LEU A 20 16.92 -12.19 2.33
CA LEU A 20 17.03 -11.80 3.74
C LEU A 20 17.12 -13.03 4.66
N GLY A 21 16.48 -14.14 4.30
CA GLY A 21 16.59 -15.40 5.01
C GLY A 21 18.00 -15.97 5.07
N HIS A 22 18.86 -15.73 4.07
CA HIS A 22 20.28 -16.10 4.13
C HIS A 22 21.08 -15.19 5.07
N GLN A 23 20.68 -13.95 5.22
CA GLN A 23 21.39 -12.94 6.02
C GLN A 23 21.02 -13.01 7.50
N ASP A 24 19.74 -13.32 7.80
CA ASP A 24 19.19 -13.32 9.16
C ASP A 24 18.46 -14.64 9.48
N PRO A 25 19.08 -15.51 10.30
CA PRO A 25 18.47 -16.78 10.71
C PRO A 25 17.27 -16.61 11.67
N SER A 26 17.04 -15.44 12.22
CA SER A 26 15.87 -15.16 13.06
C SER A 26 14.57 -14.98 12.26
N ILE A 27 14.65 -14.75 10.95
CA ILE A 27 13.49 -14.64 10.09
C ILE A 27 12.77 -15.98 9.97
N VAL A 28 11.50 -15.98 10.31
CA VAL A 28 10.56 -17.11 10.11
C VAL A 28 9.37 -16.64 9.30
N VAL A 29 8.86 -17.50 8.43
CA VAL A 29 7.78 -17.15 7.50
C VAL A 29 6.58 -18.06 7.72
N LEU A 30 5.40 -17.47 7.88
CA LEU A 30 4.16 -18.18 8.07
C LEU A 30 3.18 -17.86 6.94
N THR A 31 2.46 -18.86 6.45
CA THR A 31 1.42 -18.72 5.44
C THR A 31 0.15 -19.46 5.84
N ALA A 32 -0.99 -19.02 5.32
CA ALA A 32 -2.28 -19.68 5.46
C ALA A 32 -2.68 -20.39 4.15
N ASP A 33 -1.87 -21.38 3.75
CA ASP A 33 -2.05 -22.21 2.54
C ASP A 33 -2.04 -21.45 1.20
N LEU A 34 -1.35 -20.30 1.14
CA LEU A 34 -1.26 -19.45 -0.02
C LEU A 34 0.19 -19.15 -0.47
N ALA A 35 1.14 -20.01 -0.13
CA ALA A 35 2.57 -19.81 -0.37
C ALA A 35 2.89 -19.48 -1.85
N GLY A 36 2.30 -20.18 -2.79
CA GLY A 36 2.50 -19.95 -4.22
C GLY A 36 1.95 -18.59 -4.68
N SER A 37 0.77 -18.20 -4.19
CA SER A 37 0.12 -16.94 -4.56
C SER A 37 0.80 -15.72 -3.94
N THR A 38 1.27 -15.83 -2.71
CA THR A 38 2.00 -14.77 -1.98
C THR A 38 3.49 -14.74 -2.31
N LYS A 39 3.99 -15.73 -3.08
CA LYS A 39 5.41 -15.93 -3.43
C LYS A 39 6.32 -16.32 -2.27
N THR A 40 5.78 -16.57 -1.10
CA THR A 40 6.55 -17.07 0.05
C THR A 40 7.07 -18.50 -0.17
N SER A 41 6.59 -19.21 -1.19
CA SER A 41 7.16 -20.47 -1.66
C SER A 41 8.64 -20.38 -2.07
N ILE A 42 9.12 -19.18 -2.47
CA ILE A 42 10.53 -18.95 -2.78
C ILE A 42 11.35 -19.09 -1.49
N PHE A 43 10.92 -18.43 -0.41
CA PHE A 43 11.55 -18.61 0.90
C PHE A 43 11.47 -20.07 1.40
N ALA A 44 10.31 -20.70 1.22
CA ALA A 44 10.12 -22.12 1.64
C ALA A 44 11.10 -23.09 0.96
N ALA A 45 11.44 -22.84 -0.31
CA ALA A 45 12.38 -23.67 -1.06
C ALA A 45 13.82 -23.55 -0.55
N GLU A 46 14.23 -22.37 -0.08
CA GLU A 46 15.59 -22.08 0.38
C GLU A 46 15.76 -22.29 1.91
N HIS A 47 14.67 -22.08 2.66
CA HIS A 47 14.66 -22.12 4.14
C HIS A 47 13.52 -22.97 4.70
N PRO A 48 13.40 -24.27 4.35
CA PRO A 48 12.25 -25.11 4.72
C PRO A 48 12.06 -25.24 6.24
N ASP A 49 13.13 -25.21 7.02
CA ASP A 49 13.09 -25.36 8.50
C ASP A 49 12.54 -24.10 9.21
N ARG A 50 12.40 -22.99 8.50
CA ARG A 50 11.90 -21.72 9.01
C ARG A 50 10.62 -21.25 8.30
N PHE A 51 9.97 -22.16 7.59
CA PHE A 51 8.72 -21.92 6.88
C PHE A 51 7.59 -22.78 7.46
N TYR A 52 6.46 -22.13 7.79
CA TYR A 52 5.33 -22.75 8.46
C TYR A 52 4.04 -22.52 7.68
N ASN A 53 3.46 -23.59 7.12
CA ASN A 53 2.12 -23.55 6.56
C ASN A 53 1.10 -23.88 7.65
N MET A 54 0.31 -22.90 8.05
CA MET A 54 -0.68 -23.00 9.12
C MET A 54 -2.02 -23.58 8.65
N GLY A 55 -2.14 -23.92 7.35
CA GLY A 55 -3.42 -24.22 6.71
C GLY A 55 -4.29 -22.99 6.57
N VAL A 56 -5.55 -23.15 6.17
CA VAL A 56 -6.52 -22.04 6.04
C VAL A 56 -7.00 -21.58 7.43
N ALA A 57 -6.06 -21.04 8.21
CA ALA A 57 -6.26 -20.67 9.62
C ALA A 57 -5.53 -19.37 9.97
N GLU A 58 -5.95 -18.25 9.37
CA GLU A 58 -5.27 -16.96 9.44
C GLU A 58 -5.18 -16.42 10.87
N ALA A 59 -6.23 -16.60 11.67
CA ALA A 59 -6.23 -16.22 13.08
C ALA A 59 -5.15 -16.97 13.88
N ASN A 60 -5.02 -18.29 13.65
CA ASN A 60 -3.96 -19.09 14.26
C ASN A 60 -2.57 -18.68 13.76
N MET A 61 -2.43 -18.35 12.47
CA MET A 61 -1.18 -17.85 11.88
C MET A 61 -0.71 -16.57 12.60
N ILE A 62 -1.60 -15.61 12.82
CA ILE A 62 -1.29 -14.36 13.52
C ILE A 62 -0.89 -14.63 14.98
N GLY A 63 -1.64 -15.48 15.69
CA GLY A 63 -1.31 -15.85 17.08
C GLY A 63 0.05 -16.54 17.21
N THR A 64 0.35 -17.47 16.29
CA THR A 64 1.64 -18.17 16.24
C THR A 64 2.79 -17.21 15.93
N ALA A 65 2.60 -16.29 14.99
CA ALA A 65 3.59 -15.27 14.67
C ALA A 65 3.90 -14.36 15.86
N ALA A 66 2.87 -13.97 16.64
CA ALA A 66 3.09 -13.21 17.88
C ALA A 66 3.94 -14.01 18.89
N GLY A 67 3.69 -15.33 19.02
CA GLY A 67 4.51 -16.21 19.83
C GLY A 67 5.98 -16.27 19.37
N PHE A 68 6.22 -16.38 18.07
CA PHE A 68 7.58 -16.32 17.50
C PHE A 68 8.27 -14.99 17.81
N ALA A 69 7.58 -13.87 17.63
CA ALA A 69 8.14 -12.54 17.92
C ALA A 69 8.53 -12.40 19.40
N LEU A 70 7.67 -12.84 20.32
CA LEU A 70 7.95 -12.86 21.76
C LEU A 70 9.10 -13.81 22.14
N SER A 71 9.42 -14.77 21.28
CA SER A 71 10.55 -15.71 21.45
C SER A 71 11.85 -15.20 20.79
N GLY A 72 11.87 -13.97 20.28
CA GLY A 72 13.05 -13.33 19.68
C GLY A 72 13.24 -13.60 18.19
N PHE A 73 12.26 -14.20 17.51
CA PHE A 73 12.27 -14.35 16.06
C PHE A 73 11.67 -13.13 15.37
N ARG A 74 11.91 -13.03 14.04
CA ARG A 74 11.35 -12.02 13.16
C ARG A 74 10.31 -12.63 12.22
N PRO A 75 9.05 -12.78 12.66
CA PRO A 75 8.02 -13.42 11.87
C PRO A 75 7.51 -12.51 10.75
N PHE A 76 7.45 -13.09 9.54
CA PHE A 76 6.68 -12.60 8.40
C PHE A 76 5.44 -13.47 8.23
N VAL A 77 4.27 -12.85 8.18
CA VAL A 77 3.01 -13.55 7.91
C VAL A 77 2.44 -13.11 6.58
N SER A 78 2.05 -14.08 5.74
CA SER A 78 1.60 -13.79 4.38
C SER A 78 0.35 -14.59 4.02
N THR A 79 -0.68 -13.84 3.65
CA THR A 79 -1.92 -14.31 3.05
C THR A 79 -2.50 -13.19 2.18
N PHE A 80 -3.69 -13.34 1.64
CA PHE A 80 -4.35 -12.22 0.94
C PHE A 80 -4.79 -11.13 1.93
N ALA A 81 -4.82 -9.89 1.45
CA ALA A 81 -5.19 -8.75 2.26
C ALA A 81 -6.57 -8.92 2.92
N MET A 82 -7.55 -9.48 2.17
CA MET A 82 -8.88 -9.79 2.69
C MET A 82 -8.83 -10.72 3.91
N PHE A 83 -7.99 -11.74 3.88
CA PHE A 83 -7.93 -12.72 4.96
C PHE A 83 -7.08 -12.24 6.13
N ALA A 84 -6.00 -11.52 5.88
CA ALA A 84 -5.21 -10.91 6.94
C ALA A 84 -6.02 -9.86 7.71
N THR A 85 -6.53 -8.85 7.00
CA THR A 85 -7.09 -7.64 7.62
C THR A 85 -8.58 -7.70 7.90
N GLY A 86 -9.30 -8.64 7.26
CA GLY A 86 -10.71 -8.88 7.54
C GLY A 86 -10.88 -10.03 8.55
N LYS A 87 -10.44 -11.24 8.17
CA LYS A 87 -10.72 -12.47 8.94
C LYS A 87 -9.90 -12.60 10.23
N ALA A 88 -8.63 -12.12 10.24
CA ALA A 88 -7.76 -12.19 11.42
C ALA A 88 -7.61 -10.86 12.17
N TRP A 89 -8.46 -9.88 11.89
CA TRP A 89 -8.34 -8.52 12.45
C TRP A 89 -8.35 -8.49 13.98
N GLU A 90 -9.20 -9.30 14.62
CA GLU A 90 -9.28 -9.36 16.08
C GLU A 90 -7.95 -9.85 16.67
N GLN A 91 -7.34 -10.90 16.11
CA GLN A 91 -6.04 -11.40 16.58
C GLN A 91 -4.93 -10.37 16.35
N ILE A 92 -4.92 -9.70 15.19
CA ILE A 92 -3.96 -8.60 14.94
C ILE A 92 -4.12 -7.53 16.03
N ARG A 93 -5.35 -7.15 16.36
CA ARG A 93 -5.63 -6.16 17.41
C ARG A 93 -5.11 -6.60 18.77
N GLN A 94 -5.41 -7.83 19.19
CA GLN A 94 -5.22 -8.30 20.58
C GLN A 94 -3.79 -8.75 20.86
N VAL A 95 -3.16 -9.49 19.95
CA VAL A 95 -1.86 -10.12 20.21
C VAL A 95 -0.70 -9.49 19.44
N VAL A 96 -0.99 -8.57 18.51
CA VAL A 96 0.02 -7.89 17.70
C VAL A 96 0.04 -6.40 18.01
N ALA A 97 -1.04 -5.67 17.73
CA ALA A 97 -1.07 -4.21 17.85
C ALA A 97 -1.12 -3.74 19.32
N TYR A 98 -1.97 -4.34 20.16
CA TYR A 98 -2.13 -3.94 21.56
C TYR A 98 -0.83 -4.11 22.37
N PRO A 99 -0.14 -5.27 22.34
CA PRO A 99 1.14 -5.45 23.03
C PRO A 99 2.34 -4.88 22.26
N LYS A 100 2.13 -4.28 21.09
CA LYS A 100 3.19 -3.73 20.21
C LYS A 100 4.20 -4.81 19.74
N THR A 101 3.72 -6.02 19.49
CA THR A 101 4.54 -7.16 19.07
C THR A 101 5.05 -6.96 17.63
N PRO A 102 6.35 -7.06 17.34
CA PRO A 102 6.92 -6.74 16.02
C PRO A 102 6.69 -7.87 15.00
N VAL A 103 5.46 -8.03 14.55
CA VAL A 103 5.06 -8.94 13.48
C VAL A 103 4.99 -8.18 12.15
N ARG A 104 5.59 -8.75 11.08
CA ARG A 104 5.55 -8.21 9.72
C ARG A 104 4.39 -8.87 8.98
N ILE A 105 3.30 -8.13 8.80
CA ILE A 105 2.10 -8.59 8.10
C ILE A 105 2.22 -8.12 6.65
N VAL A 106 2.70 -8.99 5.77
CA VAL A 106 2.88 -8.69 4.35
C VAL A 106 1.78 -9.38 3.56
N ALA A 107 0.74 -8.62 3.25
CA ALA A 107 -0.43 -9.14 2.56
C ALA A 107 -0.41 -8.77 1.07
N THR A 108 -0.76 -9.74 0.23
CA THR A 108 -0.90 -9.57 -1.21
C THR A 108 -2.37 -9.51 -1.63
N HIS A 109 -2.64 -9.31 -2.91
CA HIS A 109 -4.01 -9.30 -3.45
C HIS A 109 -4.90 -8.24 -2.80
N ALA A 110 -4.37 -7.04 -2.56
CA ALA A 110 -5.17 -5.89 -2.16
C ALA A 110 -5.74 -5.18 -3.40
N GLY A 111 -6.91 -4.57 -3.28
CA GLY A 111 -7.51 -3.71 -4.28
C GLY A 111 -8.33 -4.42 -5.36
N LEU A 112 -8.81 -3.65 -6.33
CA LEU A 112 -9.60 -4.12 -7.49
C LEU A 112 -8.78 -4.95 -8.46
N THR A 113 -7.45 -4.72 -8.54
CA THR A 113 -6.53 -5.42 -9.44
C THR A 113 -6.31 -6.90 -9.10
N VAL A 114 -6.96 -7.40 -8.06
CA VAL A 114 -7.18 -8.85 -7.87
C VAL A 114 -7.91 -9.45 -9.07
N GLY A 115 -8.83 -8.70 -9.68
CA GLY A 115 -9.41 -9.05 -10.96
C GLY A 115 -10.53 -10.07 -10.86
N GLU A 116 -10.35 -11.21 -11.54
CA GLU A 116 -11.39 -12.21 -11.79
C GLU A 116 -11.95 -12.86 -10.50
N ASP A 117 -11.16 -12.93 -9.43
CA ASP A 117 -11.60 -13.50 -8.14
C ASP A 117 -12.78 -12.72 -7.53
N GLY A 118 -12.92 -11.44 -7.88
CA GLY A 118 -14.08 -10.61 -7.58
C GLY A 118 -14.14 -10.12 -6.13
N ALA A 119 -15.29 -9.56 -5.77
CA ALA A 119 -15.51 -8.83 -4.52
C ALA A 119 -15.15 -9.60 -3.24
N SER A 120 -15.26 -10.93 -3.23
CA SER A 120 -14.93 -11.76 -2.07
C SER A 120 -13.42 -11.78 -1.74
N HIS A 121 -12.57 -11.40 -2.70
CA HIS A 121 -11.10 -11.39 -2.58
C HIS A 121 -10.50 -9.99 -2.74
N GLN A 122 -11.22 -9.07 -3.38
CA GLN A 122 -10.82 -7.67 -3.57
C GLN A 122 -10.96 -6.91 -2.26
N MET A 123 -9.87 -6.81 -1.50
CA MET A 123 -9.85 -6.06 -0.25
C MET A 123 -9.69 -4.57 -0.52
N LEU A 124 -10.71 -3.80 -0.21
CA LEU A 124 -10.80 -2.34 -0.41
C LEU A 124 -10.85 -1.56 0.92
N GLU A 125 -10.75 -2.21 2.05
CA GLU A 125 -10.90 -1.67 3.41
C GLU A 125 -9.66 -1.89 4.29
N ASP A 126 -8.63 -2.54 3.77
CA ASP A 126 -7.45 -2.98 4.52
C ASP A 126 -6.67 -1.84 5.17
N ILE A 127 -6.42 -0.75 4.43
CA ILE A 127 -5.75 0.43 4.99
C ILE A 127 -6.58 0.99 6.14
N GLY A 128 -7.90 1.13 5.95
CA GLY A 128 -8.82 1.61 6.98
C GLY A 128 -8.79 0.73 8.23
N ASN A 129 -8.91 -0.59 8.05
CA ASN A 129 -8.91 -1.56 9.15
C ASN A 129 -7.59 -1.55 9.94
N MET A 130 -6.48 -1.32 9.27
CA MET A 130 -5.17 -1.26 9.93
C MET A 130 -4.89 0.12 10.55
N ARG A 131 -5.36 1.22 9.92
CA ARG A 131 -5.16 2.58 10.43
C ARG A 131 -5.77 2.81 11.81
N VAL A 132 -6.95 2.24 12.07
CA VAL A 132 -7.62 2.41 13.37
C VAL A 132 -6.88 1.73 14.53
N LEU A 133 -5.95 0.80 14.25
CA LEU A 133 -5.21 0.11 15.30
C LEU A 133 -4.05 0.97 15.81
N PRO A 134 -3.99 1.30 17.13
CA PRO A 134 -2.79 1.90 17.72
C PRO A 134 -1.55 1.02 17.48
N ASN A 135 -0.38 1.64 17.42
CA ASN A 135 0.93 1.00 17.21
C ASN A 135 1.15 0.33 15.83
N MET A 136 0.12 0.18 15.00
CA MET A 136 0.25 -0.39 13.66
C MET A 136 0.87 0.62 12.70
N SER A 137 1.95 0.24 12.02
CA SER A 137 2.50 0.97 10.87
C SER A 137 1.94 0.43 9.57
N ILE A 138 1.83 1.27 8.51
CA ILE A 138 1.24 0.89 7.22
C ILE A 138 2.09 1.41 6.08
N ILE A 139 2.47 0.50 5.18
CA ILE A 139 3.26 0.79 3.98
C ILE A 139 2.52 0.22 2.76
N ALA A 140 2.34 1.05 1.73
CA ALA A 140 1.74 0.69 0.44
C ALA A 140 2.68 1.12 -0.70
N PRO A 141 3.71 0.33 -1.04
CA PRO A 141 4.71 0.71 -2.03
C PRO A 141 4.10 0.85 -3.43
N SER A 142 4.61 1.80 -4.19
CA SER A 142 4.12 2.19 -5.51
C SER A 142 4.60 1.28 -6.65
N ASP A 143 5.76 0.63 -6.48
CA ASP A 143 6.32 -0.29 -7.46
C ASP A 143 7.17 -1.40 -6.83
N ALA A 144 7.81 -2.20 -7.67
CA ALA A 144 8.63 -3.34 -7.26
C ALA A 144 9.93 -2.90 -6.55
N ILE A 145 10.54 -1.80 -6.98
CA ILE A 145 11.81 -1.30 -6.40
C ILE A 145 11.55 -0.79 -4.99
N GLU A 146 10.54 0.05 -4.83
CA GLU A 146 10.13 0.56 -3.52
C GLU A 146 9.65 -0.58 -2.60
N ALA A 147 8.94 -1.59 -3.15
CA ALA A 147 8.53 -2.77 -2.39
C ALA A 147 9.74 -3.55 -1.83
N ALA A 148 10.80 -3.76 -2.63
CA ALA A 148 12.02 -4.41 -2.15
C ALA A 148 12.66 -3.61 -1.00
N GLY A 149 12.76 -2.29 -1.15
CA GLY A 149 13.26 -1.39 -0.11
C GLY A 149 12.43 -1.45 1.17
N ALA A 150 11.10 -1.41 1.05
CA ALA A 150 10.18 -1.54 2.17
C ALA A 150 10.32 -2.88 2.90
N ILE A 151 10.49 -4.00 2.17
CA ILE A 151 10.68 -5.33 2.78
C ILE A 151 12.02 -5.41 3.53
N ARG A 152 13.10 -4.86 2.97
CA ARG A 152 14.40 -4.78 3.68
C ARG A 152 14.29 -3.92 4.96
N PHE A 153 13.57 -2.80 4.88
CA PHE A 153 13.33 -1.95 6.04
C PHE A 153 12.55 -2.70 7.13
N VAL A 154 11.40 -3.31 6.80
CA VAL A 154 10.57 -3.98 7.82
C VAL A 154 11.23 -5.21 8.42
N ALA A 155 12.15 -5.86 7.71
CA ALA A 155 12.94 -6.97 8.26
C ALA A 155 13.78 -6.52 9.46
N ALA A 156 14.31 -5.30 9.42
CA ALA A 156 15.12 -4.72 10.49
C ALA A 156 14.31 -3.91 11.51
N TYR A 157 13.02 -3.64 11.24
CA TYR A 157 12.18 -2.78 12.07
C TYR A 157 11.59 -3.56 13.27
N ASP A 158 11.94 -3.18 14.48
CA ASP A 158 11.52 -3.84 15.72
C ASP A 158 10.67 -2.93 16.63
N ASP A 159 10.31 -1.71 16.19
CA ASP A 159 9.55 -0.75 17.00
C ASP A 159 8.01 -0.92 16.86
N GLY A 160 7.55 -2.14 16.62
CA GLY A 160 6.15 -2.52 16.57
C GLY A 160 5.74 -3.25 15.29
N PRO A 161 4.44 -3.54 15.13
CA PRO A 161 3.93 -4.26 13.97
C PRO A 161 3.86 -3.37 12.72
N VAL A 162 4.05 -3.99 11.56
CA VAL A 162 3.92 -3.34 10.26
C VAL A 162 2.99 -4.13 9.35
N TYR A 163 2.07 -3.45 8.70
CA TYR A 163 1.27 -3.94 7.59
C TYR A 163 1.87 -3.43 6.28
N VAL A 164 2.28 -4.34 5.40
CA VAL A 164 2.76 -4.01 4.04
C VAL A 164 1.73 -4.50 3.04
N ARG A 165 1.19 -3.56 2.26
CA ARG A 165 0.13 -3.76 1.27
C ARG A 165 0.71 -4.03 -0.10
N LEU A 166 0.57 -5.24 -0.63
CA LEU A 166 1.04 -5.63 -1.96
C LEU A 166 -0.12 -6.03 -2.88
N ALA A 167 0.10 -5.92 -4.18
CA ALA A 167 -0.88 -6.29 -5.19
C ALA A 167 -0.71 -7.71 -5.73
N ARG A 168 -1.71 -8.16 -6.50
CA ARG A 168 -1.64 -9.34 -7.38
C ARG A 168 -1.06 -8.98 -8.74
N ALA A 169 -1.54 -7.90 -9.33
CA ALA A 169 -1.13 -7.44 -10.66
C ALA A 169 0.28 -6.82 -10.65
N PRO A 170 1.05 -6.93 -11.74
CA PRO A 170 2.30 -6.22 -11.87
C PRO A 170 2.04 -4.71 -12.08
N PHE A 171 2.80 -3.88 -11.37
CA PHE A 171 2.77 -2.42 -11.48
C PHE A 171 3.85 -1.93 -12.46
N PRO A 172 3.66 -0.76 -13.10
CA PRO A 172 4.75 -0.05 -13.73
C PRO A 172 5.91 0.18 -12.76
N VAL A 173 7.14 0.00 -13.21
CA VAL A 173 8.33 0.35 -12.44
C VAL A 173 8.62 1.83 -12.68
N ILE A 174 8.55 2.63 -11.62
CA ILE A 174 8.69 4.10 -11.66
C ILE A 174 10.00 4.57 -11.04
N HIS A 175 10.57 3.79 -10.12
CA HIS A 175 11.85 4.11 -9.48
C HIS A 175 13.02 3.44 -10.18
N ASP A 176 14.19 4.06 -10.10
CA ASP A 176 15.46 3.47 -10.52
C ASP A 176 15.98 2.47 -9.49
N GLU A 177 16.88 1.55 -9.91
CA GLU A 177 17.47 0.53 -9.03
C GLU A 177 18.22 1.10 -7.82
N GLY A 178 18.65 2.36 -7.87
CA GLY A 178 19.33 3.07 -6.77
C GLY A 178 18.38 3.70 -5.76
N HIS A 179 17.07 3.60 -5.96
CA HIS A 179 16.07 4.19 -5.04
C HIS A 179 16.18 3.62 -3.63
N THR A 180 16.08 4.50 -2.64
CA THR A 180 16.10 4.13 -1.21
C THR A 180 14.74 4.44 -0.59
N PHE A 181 14.06 3.40 -0.10
CA PHE A 181 12.83 3.56 0.65
C PHE A 181 13.10 4.25 2.01
N GLU A 182 12.36 5.30 2.30
CA GLU A 182 12.42 6.04 3.56
C GLU A 182 11.09 5.94 4.33
N PHE A 183 11.10 5.21 5.44
CA PHE A 183 9.90 5.04 6.26
C PHE A 183 9.42 6.35 6.88
N GLY A 184 8.13 6.62 6.75
CA GLY A 184 7.50 7.84 7.26
C GLY A 184 7.75 9.07 6.40
N LYS A 185 8.33 8.90 5.19
CA LYS A 185 8.53 9.96 4.22
C LYS A 185 7.64 9.78 2.99
N ALA A 186 7.25 10.88 2.42
CA ALA A 186 6.59 10.96 1.13
C ALA A 186 7.57 11.57 0.10
N GLU A 187 7.49 11.12 -1.14
CA GLU A 187 8.39 11.53 -2.21
C GLU A 187 7.67 12.37 -3.26
N ILE A 188 8.23 13.53 -3.61
CA ILE A 188 7.72 14.34 -4.71
C ILE A 188 8.32 13.84 -6.01
N LEU A 189 7.54 13.11 -6.81
CA LEU A 189 7.98 12.52 -8.08
C LEU A 189 7.85 13.47 -9.28
N ALA A 190 6.91 14.42 -9.21
CA ALA A 190 6.77 15.46 -10.22
C ALA A 190 6.40 16.78 -9.56
N GLN A 191 7.03 17.88 -10.04
CA GLN A 191 6.78 19.22 -9.51
C GLN A 191 5.57 19.88 -10.17
N GLY A 192 4.82 20.66 -9.40
CA GLY A 192 3.67 21.42 -9.89
C GLY A 192 3.27 22.52 -8.92
N THR A 193 2.40 23.44 -9.36
CA THR A 193 1.98 24.61 -8.59
C THR A 193 0.47 24.79 -8.48
N ASP A 194 -0.32 24.06 -9.29
CA ASP A 194 -1.77 24.29 -9.38
C ASP A 194 -2.58 23.32 -8.52
N VAL A 195 -2.12 22.09 -8.38
CA VAL A 195 -2.77 21.04 -7.61
C VAL A 195 -1.76 20.01 -7.14
N THR A 196 -1.93 19.45 -5.95
CA THR A 196 -1.17 18.29 -5.49
C THR A 196 -1.99 17.01 -5.69
N ILE A 197 -1.42 16.01 -6.37
CA ILE A 197 -1.97 14.65 -6.45
C ILE A 197 -1.16 13.76 -5.51
N ALA A 198 -1.74 13.39 -4.38
CA ALA A 198 -1.12 12.50 -3.39
C ALA A 198 -1.65 11.08 -3.57
N ALA A 199 -0.78 10.14 -3.92
CA ALA A 199 -1.17 8.78 -4.30
C ALA A 199 -0.36 7.71 -3.54
N CYS A 200 -0.87 6.49 -3.46
CA CYS A 200 -0.15 5.31 -2.97
C CYS A 200 -0.37 4.09 -3.86
N GLY A 201 0.53 3.12 -3.78
CA GLY A 201 0.45 1.89 -4.56
C GLY A 201 0.40 2.16 -6.07
N LEU A 202 -0.39 1.37 -6.80
CA LEU A 202 -0.57 1.51 -8.24
C LEU A 202 -0.94 2.93 -8.69
N MET A 203 -1.74 3.63 -7.88
CA MET A 203 -2.24 4.95 -8.27
C MET A 203 -1.15 6.01 -8.43
N VAL A 204 0.07 5.75 -7.96
CA VAL A 204 1.21 6.65 -8.19
C VAL A 204 1.61 6.68 -9.67
N SER A 205 1.66 5.52 -10.33
CA SER A 205 1.94 5.48 -11.78
C SER A 205 0.82 6.11 -12.60
N VAL A 206 -0.44 5.93 -12.19
CA VAL A 206 -1.60 6.61 -12.80
C VAL A 206 -1.51 8.13 -12.61
N ALA A 207 -1.07 8.59 -11.44
CA ALA A 207 -0.90 10.01 -11.16
C ALA A 207 0.22 10.64 -12.01
N LEU A 208 1.32 9.93 -12.25
CA LEU A 208 2.39 10.39 -13.12
C LEU A 208 1.93 10.47 -14.60
N GLU A 209 1.19 9.49 -15.09
CA GLU A 209 0.61 9.56 -16.45
C GLU A 209 -0.41 10.71 -16.55
N ALA A 210 -1.24 10.93 -15.52
CA ALA A 210 -2.18 12.05 -15.48
C ALA A 210 -1.47 13.40 -15.43
N HIS A 211 -0.35 13.53 -14.71
CA HIS A 211 0.49 14.73 -14.68
C HIS A 211 0.92 15.18 -16.09
N GLU A 212 1.42 14.25 -16.91
CA GLU A 212 1.87 14.55 -18.29
C GLU A 212 0.71 15.07 -19.16
N VAL A 213 -0.48 14.46 -19.04
CA VAL A 213 -1.66 14.89 -19.81
C VAL A 213 -2.14 16.27 -19.33
N LEU A 214 -2.21 16.48 -18.00
CA LEU A 214 -2.60 17.74 -17.39
C LEU A 214 -1.64 18.88 -17.78
N ALA A 215 -0.33 18.60 -17.84
CA ALA A 215 0.67 19.57 -18.30
C ALA A 215 0.40 20.02 -19.76
N GLY A 216 -0.03 19.10 -20.64
CA GLY A 216 -0.48 19.42 -21.99
C GLY A 216 -1.71 20.34 -22.04
N ASP A 217 -2.55 20.29 -21.01
CA ASP A 217 -3.72 21.17 -20.84
C ASP A 217 -3.39 22.48 -20.08
N GLY A 218 -2.12 22.71 -19.75
CA GLY A 218 -1.65 23.91 -19.04
C GLY A 218 -1.88 23.86 -17.52
N ILE A 219 -2.08 22.67 -16.94
CA ILE A 219 -2.25 22.45 -15.48
C ILE A 219 -0.97 21.82 -14.92
N ALA A 220 -0.28 22.54 -14.03
CA ALA A 220 0.93 22.08 -13.35
C ALA A 220 0.59 21.28 -12.08
N ALA A 221 0.34 19.99 -12.23
CA ALA A 221 0.05 19.10 -11.12
C ALA A 221 1.34 18.61 -10.45
N GLU A 222 1.44 18.70 -9.12
CA GLU A 222 2.49 18.03 -8.34
C GLU A 222 2.07 16.59 -8.04
N VAL A 223 2.98 15.61 -8.18
CA VAL A 223 2.70 14.21 -7.81
C VAL A 223 3.53 13.83 -6.60
N VAL A 224 2.86 13.38 -5.54
CA VAL A 224 3.45 12.95 -4.28
C VAL A 224 3.15 11.47 -4.06
N ASN A 225 4.19 10.64 -4.00
CA ASN A 225 4.10 9.24 -3.57
C ASN A 225 4.04 9.18 -2.05
N VAL A 226 2.96 8.62 -1.51
CA VAL A 226 2.72 8.46 -0.07
C VAL A 226 2.71 6.98 0.27
N SER A 227 3.85 6.32 0.14
CA SER A 227 3.98 4.89 0.43
C SER A 227 3.90 4.58 1.92
N SER A 228 4.35 5.49 2.80
CA SER A 228 4.10 5.41 4.25
C SER A 228 2.79 6.09 4.60
N ILE A 229 1.75 5.30 4.85
CA ILE A 229 0.42 5.82 5.21
C ILE A 229 0.31 6.06 6.72
N LYS A 230 1.02 5.26 7.50
CA LYS A 230 1.13 5.42 8.96
C LYS A 230 2.50 4.95 9.44
N PRO A 231 3.38 5.84 9.91
CA PRO A 231 3.16 7.27 10.05
C PRO A 231 3.05 8.00 8.71
N LEU A 232 2.28 9.10 8.69
CA LEU A 232 2.14 9.96 7.52
C LEU A 232 3.23 11.05 7.54
N ASP A 233 3.83 11.37 6.39
CA ASP A 233 4.75 12.51 6.27
C ASP A 233 3.97 13.84 6.25
N ARG A 234 3.75 14.38 7.44
CA ARG A 234 2.99 15.63 7.66
C ARG A 234 3.68 16.83 7.01
N GLU A 235 5.01 16.89 7.09
CA GLU A 235 5.81 18.03 6.60
C GLU A 235 5.71 18.18 5.08
N THR A 236 5.96 17.10 4.34
CA THR A 236 5.87 17.10 2.87
C THR A 236 4.45 17.43 2.42
N LEU A 237 3.43 16.78 3.00
CA LEU A 237 2.04 17.00 2.62
C LEU A 237 1.55 18.42 2.92
N LEU A 238 1.90 18.99 4.06
CA LEU A 238 1.56 20.38 4.40
C LEU A 238 2.29 21.38 3.49
N THR A 239 3.54 21.11 3.11
CA THR A 239 4.31 21.96 2.21
C THR A 239 3.70 21.96 0.82
N SER A 240 3.36 20.79 0.28
CA SER A 240 2.68 20.62 -1.00
C SER A 240 1.31 21.31 -1.01
N ALA A 241 0.49 21.09 0.03
CA ALA A 241 -0.83 21.70 0.16
C ALA A 241 -0.76 23.24 0.26
N ARG A 242 0.24 23.81 0.96
CA ARG A 242 0.45 25.26 1.00
C ARG A 242 0.82 25.84 -0.36
N LYS A 243 1.62 25.11 -1.14
CA LYS A 243 2.08 25.52 -2.46
C LYS A 243 0.95 25.55 -3.47
N THR A 244 0.12 24.51 -3.49
CA THR A 244 -0.89 24.31 -4.55
C THR A 244 -2.29 24.78 -4.17
N GLY A 245 -2.62 24.80 -2.87
CA GLY A 245 -3.95 25.21 -2.37
C GLY A 245 -5.07 24.18 -2.59
N VAL A 246 -4.84 23.14 -3.39
CA VAL A 246 -5.81 22.08 -3.72
C VAL A 246 -5.12 20.73 -3.71
N VAL A 247 -5.75 19.73 -3.11
CA VAL A 247 -5.22 18.36 -3.04
C VAL A 247 -6.22 17.38 -3.64
N VAL A 248 -5.73 16.49 -4.49
CA VAL A 248 -6.44 15.28 -4.95
C VAL A 248 -5.72 14.08 -4.38
N THR A 249 -6.45 13.16 -3.75
CA THR A 249 -5.84 11.90 -3.29
C THR A 249 -6.25 10.75 -4.18
N ALA A 250 -5.35 9.78 -4.42
CA ALA A 250 -5.64 8.64 -5.28
C ALA A 250 -5.18 7.32 -4.65
N GLU A 251 -6.13 6.40 -4.47
CA GLU A 251 -5.90 5.10 -3.83
C GLU A 251 -6.80 4.00 -4.40
N GLU A 252 -6.27 2.82 -4.60
CA GLU A 252 -7.03 1.63 -4.97
C GLU A 252 -7.66 0.99 -3.71
N HIS A 253 -8.56 1.74 -3.08
CA HIS A 253 -9.16 1.46 -1.78
C HIS A 253 -10.49 2.22 -1.69
N GLN A 254 -11.33 1.95 -0.67
CA GLN A 254 -12.46 2.82 -0.37
C GLN A 254 -11.98 4.24 -0.06
N ILE A 255 -12.74 5.25 -0.48
CA ILE A 255 -12.46 6.65 -0.11
C ILE A 255 -12.60 6.90 1.39
N VAL A 256 -13.25 5.97 2.12
CA VAL A 256 -13.46 6.03 3.56
C VAL A 256 -12.30 5.36 4.28
N ASN A 257 -11.71 6.06 5.26
CA ASN A 257 -10.65 5.60 6.16
C ASN A 257 -9.29 5.22 5.50
N GLY A 258 -9.12 5.38 4.19
CA GLY A 258 -7.86 5.14 3.49
C GLY A 258 -6.87 6.31 3.58
N LEU A 259 -6.01 6.42 2.56
CA LEU A 259 -5.03 7.51 2.41
C LEU A 259 -5.71 8.89 2.36
N GLY A 260 -6.77 9.00 1.55
CA GLY A 260 -7.51 10.27 1.40
C GLY A 260 -8.09 10.76 2.71
N SER A 261 -8.62 9.87 3.54
CA SER A 261 -9.10 10.23 4.88
C SER A 261 -7.96 10.69 5.79
N ALA A 262 -6.79 10.01 5.77
CA ALA A 262 -5.63 10.41 6.55
C ALA A 262 -5.14 11.82 6.20
N ILE A 263 -5.12 12.15 4.92
CA ILE A 263 -4.74 13.49 4.43
C ILE A 263 -5.82 14.52 4.80
N CYS A 264 -7.11 14.18 4.70
CA CYS A 264 -8.18 15.05 5.15
C CYS A 264 -8.09 15.37 6.65
N GLU A 265 -7.83 14.39 7.49
CA GLU A 265 -7.61 14.57 8.94
C GLU A 265 -6.47 15.55 9.19
N LEU A 266 -5.29 15.31 8.57
CA LEU A 266 -4.14 16.20 8.67
C LEU A 266 -4.47 17.64 8.24
N LEU A 267 -5.05 17.79 7.05
CA LEU A 267 -5.28 19.12 6.48
C LEU A 267 -6.39 19.87 7.20
N SER A 268 -7.43 19.19 7.68
CA SER A 268 -8.49 19.86 8.44
C SER A 268 -8.00 20.45 9.78
N GLU A 269 -7.01 19.80 10.39
CA GLU A 269 -6.44 20.24 11.67
C GLU A 269 -5.40 21.35 11.50
N GLU A 270 -4.53 21.26 10.49
CA GLU A 270 -3.32 22.09 10.41
C GLU A 270 -3.34 23.14 9.29
N LEU A 271 -4.03 22.84 8.19
CA LEU A 271 -4.09 23.70 6.99
C LEU A 271 -5.38 23.42 6.23
N PRO A 272 -6.52 23.96 6.63
CA PRO A 272 -7.79 23.71 5.95
C PRO A 272 -7.68 23.92 4.43
N THR A 273 -7.77 22.84 3.69
CA THR A 273 -7.53 22.79 2.23
C THR A 273 -8.61 21.96 1.58
N LEU A 274 -9.03 22.36 0.35
CA LEU A 274 -9.94 21.55 -0.44
C LEU A 274 -9.27 20.23 -0.83
N VAL A 275 -9.87 19.11 -0.43
CA VAL A 275 -9.43 17.76 -0.80
C VAL A 275 -10.50 17.05 -1.61
N VAL A 276 -10.15 16.53 -2.78
CA VAL A 276 -10.99 15.62 -3.57
C VAL A 276 -10.36 14.23 -3.53
N ARG A 277 -11.13 13.24 -3.07
CA ARG A 277 -10.65 11.87 -2.91
C ARG A 277 -11.05 11.01 -4.10
N VAL A 278 -10.08 10.36 -4.73
CA VAL A 278 -10.25 9.37 -5.79
C VAL A 278 -9.98 7.99 -5.23
N GLY A 279 -10.97 7.14 -5.24
CA GLY A 279 -10.98 5.78 -4.72
C GLY A 279 -12.34 5.14 -5.02
N VAL A 280 -12.60 3.97 -4.48
CA VAL A 280 -13.90 3.32 -4.58
C VAL A 280 -14.89 4.01 -3.63
N ASP A 281 -16.04 4.45 -4.16
CA ASP A 281 -17.04 5.23 -3.42
C ASP A 281 -18.19 4.34 -2.97
N ASP A 282 -18.09 3.85 -1.73
CA ASP A 282 -19.11 3.07 -1.01
C ASP A 282 -19.71 1.92 -1.83
N ARG A 283 -18.85 1.19 -2.54
CA ARG A 283 -19.21 0.02 -3.37
C ARG A 283 -18.25 -1.12 -3.14
N PHE A 284 -18.73 -2.35 -3.27
CA PHE A 284 -17.88 -3.52 -3.41
C PHE A 284 -17.27 -3.58 -4.81
N GLY A 285 -16.19 -4.33 -4.97
CA GLY A 285 -15.66 -4.69 -6.27
C GLY A 285 -16.55 -5.73 -7.00
N GLN A 286 -16.07 -6.17 -8.15
CA GLN A 286 -16.72 -7.20 -8.97
C GLN A 286 -15.67 -7.99 -9.77
N SER A 287 -16.04 -9.16 -10.27
CA SER A 287 -15.16 -9.95 -11.14
C SER A 287 -14.97 -9.26 -12.50
N GLY A 288 -13.73 -9.22 -12.98
CA GLY A 288 -13.41 -8.63 -14.26
C GLY A 288 -11.90 -8.57 -14.52
N ASN A 289 -11.53 -8.11 -15.70
CA ASN A 289 -10.14 -7.77 -16.00
C ASN A 289 -9.68 -6.58 -15.16
N ALA A 290 -8.46 -6.60 -14.64
CA ALA A 290 -7.94 -5.58 -13.71
C ALA A 290 -8.02 -4.15 -14.30
N ASP A 291 -7.53 -3.94 -15.53
CA ASP A 291 -7.54 -2.61 -16.16
C ASP A 291 -8.98 -2.13 -16.44
N ALA A 292 -9.88 -3.03 -16.87
CA ALA A 292 -11.29 -2.71 -17.08
C ALA A 292 -12.01 -2.34 -15.76
N LEU A 293 -11.63 -2.97 -14.66
CA LEU A 293 -12.16 -2.63 -13.34
C LEU A 293 -11.66 -1.24 -12.89
N LEU A 294 -10.38 -0.94 -13.04
CA LEU A 294 -9.86 0.39 -12.72
C LEU A 294 -10.62 1.47 -13.49
N ALA A 295 -10.79 1.31 -14.81
CA ALA A 295 -11.57 2.25 -15.63
C ALA A 295 -13.03 2.34 -15.18
N HIS A 296 -13.70 1.21 -14.88
CA HIS A 296 -15.09 1.20 -14.41
C HIS A 296 -15.30 1.96 -13.09
N TYR A 297 -14.29 1.92 -12.20
CA TYR A 297 -14.34 2.62 -10.91
C TYR A 297 -13.71 4.02 -10.96
N GLY A 298 -13.24 4.49 -12.14
CA GLY A 298 -12.61 5.80 -12.30
C GLY A 298 -11.23 5.91 -11.65
N LEU A 299 -10.53 4.78 -11.52
CA LEU A 299 -9.17 4.66 -10.98
C LEU A 299 -8.12 4.55 -12.08
N ASP A 300 -8.43 5.08 -13.24
CA ASP A 300 -7.55 5.22 -14.38
C ASP A 300 -7.10 6.67 -14.59
N VAL A 301 -6.31 6.90 -15.62
CA VAL A 301 -5.76 8.22 -15.96
C VAL A 301 -6.89 9.22 -16.24
N ASP A 302 -7.90 8.83 -17.01
CA ASP A 302 -9.01 9.70 -17.39
C ASP A 302 -9.86 10.11 -16.17
N GLY A 303 -10.14 9.16 -15.28
CA GLY A 303 -10.87 9.40 -14.03
C GLY A 303 -10.11 10.36 -13.10
N LEU A 304 -8.80 10.18 -12.98
CA LEU A 304 -7.96 11.05 -12.15
C LEU A 304 -7.84 12.48 -12.73
N ILE A 305 -7.73 12.61 -14.06
CA ILE A 305 -7.75 13.92 -14.74
C ILE A 305 -9.10 14.62 -14.51
N ALA A 306 -10.21 13.92 -14.67
CA ALA A 306 -11.55 14.49 -14.45
C ALA A 306 -11.72 14.97 -12.99
N ALA A 307 -11.29 14.18 -12.02
CA ALA A 307 -11.32 14.55 -10.61
C ALA A 307 -10.42 15.77 -10.30
N THR A 308 -9.25 15.84 -10.92
CA THR A 308 -8.30 16.97 -10.77
C THR A 308 -8.89 18.27 -11.33
N LYS A 309 -9.44 18.24 -12.53
CA LYS A 309 -10.12 19.40 -13.13
C LYS A 309 -11.33 19.86 -12.31
N HIS A 310 -12.09 18.89 -11.77
CA HIS A 310 -13.21 19.20 -10.87
C HIS A 310 -12.73 19.86 -9.56
N ALA A 311 -11.64 19.38 -8.96
CA ALA A 311 -11.06 20.00 -7.77
C ALA A 311 -10.65 21.44 -8.00
N LEU A 312 -9.95 21.72 -9.10
CA LEU A 312 -9.55 23.07 -9.50
C LEU A 312 -10.74 23.99 -9.77
N SER A 313 -11.78 23.48 -10.43
CA SER A 313 -13.02 24.25 -10.67
C SER A 313 -13.72 24.64 -9.37
N LYS A 314 -13.74 23.75 -8.37
CA LYS A 314 -14.30 24.04 -7.03
C LYS A 314 -13.50 25.06 -6.24
N ALA A 315 -12.17 25.08 -6.41
CA ALA A 315 -11.31 26.02 -5.69
C ALA A 315 -11.39 27.46 -6.25
N ASN A 316 -11.76 27.59 -7.53
CA ASN A 316 -11.85 28.89 -8.22
C ASN A 316 -13.28 29.50 -8.22
N GLY A 317 -14.27 28.81 -7.71
CA GLY A 317 -15.68 29.25 -7.62
C GLY A 317 -16.10 29.52 -6.21
#